data_3ed51ae94ce862bc80691d184976be76
#
_entry.id   3ed51ae94ce862bc80691d184976be76
#
_cell.length_a   1.000
_cell.length_b   1.000
_cell.length_c   1.000
_cell.angle_alpha   90.00
_cell.angle_beta   90.00
_cell.angle_gamma   90.00
#
_symmetry.space_group_name_H-M   'P 1'
#
loop_
_entity.id
_entity.type
_entity.pdbx_description
1 polymer ?
#
loop_
_entity_poly.entity_id
_entity_poly.type
_entity_poly.pdbx_seq_one_letter_code
_entity_poly.pdbx_strand_id
1 'polypeptide(L)'
;MTRNSPAKCVRTPARPVVHRTLTLISRAPFRGLCHTLWSPVMDRPPLRTIAVVGLGTMGSGIADILARAGRQVIGIDTNEAASRQAVASLELSTARAVDREKMTESERREVLGRLSVHTDLAAAADADLVIEVVPEEYDTKCQVFAALDSLVRPDTVLATGTNALSVTRLAADSDRPERVVGLHFFNPAPAMKLVEIVSSVLTSPETVAAVTALAHDLGKDPIAVGDRPGFVADGLLFGYLNQAAAMYEARYATREDIDAAMRLGCGLPMGPLALLDLIGVDTARTVLDAMYAQSRDRLHAPAPVLRQLAEAGLTGRKSGRGFYTYDEPGSATVVPDALTPDPDSTRPAGRPVTSVGVAGSGTMAAGIAEVFAKAGYATVLAARSEEKAEAAKAKVAGALERAVKKGRMAAGDRDAALARITPAGSLDALADVDLAVEAVAEDLEVKRQLFGTLDKVCKEGAVLATTTSSLPVVACARATSRPRDVIGMHFFNPAPAMKLVEVVTTVLTAEDTHATVREVCARIRKHPVDCGDRAGFIVNALLFPYLNNAVKMVEEHYATLDDIDAAMKLGGGYPMGPFELLDVVGLDVSLAIERVLHQEFRDPGLAPAPLLEHLVAAGCLGRKTGRGFREYARR
;
A
#
# COMPACT_ATOMS: atom_id res chain seq x y z
N MET A 1 45.19 56.52 -21.39
CA MET A 1 45.08 57.43 -20.25
C MET A 1 43.66 57.22 -19.71
N THR A 2 43.35 56.69 -18.56
CA THR A 2 43.96 56.68 -17.23
C THR A 2 43.54 55.38 -16.54
N ARG A 3 44.43 54.80 -15.77
CA ARG A 3 44.28 53.63 -14.88
C ARG A 3 43.32 53.96 -13.75
N ASN A 4 42.51 52.96 -13.30
CA ASN A 4 42.15 52.82 -11.88
C ASN A 4 42.09 51.38 -11.47
N SER A 5 42.77 51.12 -10.38
CA SER A 5 43.10 49.85 -9.74
C SER A 5 41.93 49.30 -8.91
N PRO A 6 41.84 47.97 -8.66
CA PRO A 6 40.74 47.40 -7.87
C PRO A 6 41.02 47.46 -6.35
N ALA A 7 40.03 47.88 -5.60
CA ALA A 7 40.02 47.88 -4.13
C ALA A 7 39.91 46.45 -3.58
N LYS A 8 40.83 46.09 -2.69
CA LYS A 8 40.85 44.87 -1.87
C LYS A 8 39.68 44.90 -0.88
N CYS A 9 38.80 43.94 -0.97
CA CYS A 9 37.80 43.66 0.04
C CYS A 9 38.36 42.65 1.04
N VAL A 10 38.49 43.07 2.31
CA VAL A 10 38.99 42.31 3.44
C VAL A 10 37.91 41.33 3.88
N ARG A 11 38.22 40.02 3.91
CA ARG A 11 37.39 38.98 4.45
C ARG A 11 37.46 38.98 5.99
N THR A 12 36.36 39.27 6.66
CA THR A 12 36.14 38.92 8.06
C THR A 12 35.45 37.55 8.14
N PRO A 13 35.85 36.64 9.06
CA PRO A 13 35.25 35.33 9.14
C PRO A 13 33.87 35.41 9.83
N ALA A 14 32.85 34.95 9.13
CA ALA A 14 31.52 34.79 9.68
C ALA A 14 31.49 33.61 10.70
N ARG A 15 31.05 33.89 11.90
CA ARG A 15 30.76 32.91 12.96
C ARG A 15 29.56 32.03 12.52
N PRO A 16 29.53 30.72 12.91
CA PRO A 16 28.41 29.86 12.55
C PRO A 16 27.19 30.21 13.42
N VAL A 17 26.14 30.71 12.81
CA VAL A 17 24.80 30.81 13.38
C VAL A 17 23.98 29.66 12.82
N VAL A 18 24.16 28.49 13.39
CA VAL A 18 23.27 27.33 13.15
C VAL A 18 23.13 26.56 14.45
N HIS A 19 22.24 27.02 15.34
CA HIS A 19 21.76 26.18 16.46
C HIS A 19 20.48 26.70 17.15
N ARG A 20 19.54 27.35 16.42
CA ARG A 20 18.28 27.76 17.08
C ARG A 20 16.97 27.55 16.30
N THR A 21 17.00 26.99 15.11
CA THR A 21 15.78 26.91 14.29
C THR A 21 15.15 25.50 14.22
N LEU A 22 15.86 24.46 14.66
CA LEU A 22 15.33 23.08 14.58
C LEU A 22 14.63 22.57 15.85
N THR A 23 14.64 23.34 16.93
CA THR A 23 13.91 22.99 18.17
C THR A 23 12.42 23.39 18.09
N LEU A 24 12.01 24.09 17.05
CA LEU A 24 10.63 24.57 16.87
C LEU A 24 9.72 23.57 16.16
N ILE A 25 10.24 22.56 15.47
CA ILE A 25 9.39 21.56 14.80
C ILE A 25 8.95 20.44 15.75
N SER A 26 9.72 20.16 16.85
CA SER A 26 9.32 19.18 17.87
C SER A 26 8.44 19.73 18.98
N ARG A 27 8.19 21.04 18.99
CA ARG A 27 7.32 21.71 19.97
C ARG A 27 6.41 22.74 19.29
N ALA A 28 5.85 22.42 18.14
CA ALA A 28 4.82 23.26 17.55
C ALA A 28 3.47 22.97 18.19
N PRO A 29 2.63 23.99 18.37
CA PRO A 29 1.49 24.02 19.31
C PRO A 29 0.23 23.31 18.80
N PHE A 30 0.33 22.27 17.98
CA PHE A 30 -0.82 21.46 17.60
C PHE A 30 -1.35 20.57 18.73
N ARG A 31 -0.58 20.35 19.81
CA ARG A 31 -1.17 19.87 21.07
C ARG A 31 -2.15 20.88 21.68
N GLY A 32 -2.05 22.15 21.31
CA GLY A 32 -2.90 23.23 21.83
C GLY A 32 -4.30 23.29 21.24
N LEU A 33 -4.51 22.90 19.99
CA LEU A 33 -5.86 22.95 19.38
C LEU A 33 -6.65 21.64 19.54
N CYS A 34 -5.99 20.48 19.59
CA CYS A 34 -6.67 19.22 19.94
C CYS A 34 -6.70 18.93 21.46
N HIS A 35 -5.73 19.40 22.26
CA HIS A 35 -5.68 19.11 23.71
C HIS A 35 -6.27 20.19 24.61
N THR A 36 -6.47 21.43 24.14
CA THR A 36 -7.12 22.48 24.94
C THR A 36 -8.64 22.51 24.81
N LEU A 37 -9.24 21.67 23.97
CA LEU A 37 -10.69 21.47 23.91
C LEU A 37 -11.19 20.26 24.72
N TRP A 38 -10.32 19.56 25.43
CA TRP A 38 -10.74 18.56 26.41
C TRP A 38 -11.06 19.24 27.75
N SER A 39 -12.12 20.04 27.75
CA SER A 39 -12.87 20.27 28.97
C SER A 39 -13.50 18.97 29.47
N PRO A 40 -13.65 18.76 30.79
CA PRO A 40 -14.19 17.53 31.32
C PRO A 40 -15.51 17.20 30.62
N VAL A 41 -15.60 15.96 30.14
CA VAL A 41 -16.80 15.39 29.53
C VAL A 41 -18.01 15.77 30.39
N MET A 42 -18.81 16.72 29.91
CA MET A 42 -20.13 16.93 30.47
C MET A 42 -20.88 15.60 30.29
N ASP A 43 -21.52 15.14 31.36
CA ASP A 43 -22.28 13.91 31.50
C ASP A 43 -23.40 13.87 30.43
N ARG A 44 -23.09 13.53 29.18
CA ARG A 44 -24.10 13.31 28.15
C ARG A 44 -24.62 11.87 28.31
N PRO A 45 -25.93 11.65 28.19
CA PRO A 45 -26.46 10.31 28.20
C PRO A 45 -25.81 9.53 27.06
N PRO A 46 -25.38 8.27 27.30
CA PRO A 46 -24.79 7.42 26.29
C PRO A 46 -25.77 7.22 25.13
N LEU A 47 -25.26 7.22 23.87
CA LEU A 47 -26.05 6.90 22.67
C LEU A 47 -26.58 5.47 22.80
N ARG A 48 -27.82 5.29 23.22
CA ARG A 48 -28.42 3.98 23.57
C ARG A 48 -29.25 3.40 22.44
N THR A 49 -30.05 4.25 21.78
CA THR A 49 -30.92 3.87 20.68
C THR A 49 -30.36 4.42 19.39
N ILE A 50 -30.00 3.53 18.47
CA ILE A 50 -29.32 3.91 17.23
C ILE A 50 -30.12 3.37 16.04
N ALA A 51 -30.51 4.27 15.14
CA ALA A 51 -31.12 3.88 13.87
C ALA A 51 -30.04 3.70 12.80
N VAL A 52 -30.19 2.67 11.97
CA VAL A 52 -29.34 2.39 10.80
C VAL A 52 -30.24 2.41 9.57
N VAL A 53 -30.02 3.42 8.69
CA VAL A 53 -30.80 3.63 7.46
C VAL A 53 -30.02 3.09 6.26
N GLY A 54 -30.57 2.09 5.59
CA GLY A 54 -29.90 1.27 4.58
C GLY A 54 -29.34 -0.02 5.19
N LEU A 55 -29.99 -1.16 4.90
CA LEU A 55 -29.61 -2.47 5.45
C LEU A 55 -28.91 -3.37 4.44
N GLY A 56 -28.17 -2.78 3.51
CA GLY A 56 -27.24 -3.49 2.65
C GLY A 56 -26.07 -4.10 3.42
N THR A 57 -25.00 -4.50 2.74
CA THR A 57 -23.82 -5.16 3.34
C THR A 57 -23.24 -4.37 4.52
N MET A 58 -23.05 -3.04 4.37
CA MET A 58 -22.50 -2.21 5.43
C MET A 58 -23.47 -2.01 6.58
N GLY A 59 -24.72 -1.61 6.28
CA GLY A 59 -25.71 -1.34 7.32
C GLY A 59 -26.04 -2.57 8.17
N SER A 60 -26.15 -3.76 7.56
CA SER A 60 -26.31 -5.03 8.29
C SER A 60 -25.14 -5.32 9.23
N GLY A 61 -23.89 -5.07 8.75
CA GLY A 61 -22.69 -5.24 9.58
C GLY A 61 -22.61 -4.23 10.73
N ILE A 62 -23.01 -2.97 10.49
CA ILE A 62 -23.08 -1.92 11.53
C ILE A 62 -24.15 -2.27 12.56
N ALA A 63 -25.32 -2.73 12.13
CA ALA A 63 -26.39 -3.18 13.03
C ALA A 63 -25.93 -4.34 13.93
N ASP A 64 -25.17 -5.32 13.37
CA ASP A 64 -24.61 -6.45 14.14
C ASP A 64 -23.67 -5.94 15.25
N ILE A 65 -22.70 -5.08 14.94
CA ILE A 65 -21.77 -4.60 15.97
C ILE A 65 -22.44 -3.76 17.05
N LEU A 66 -23.43 -2.95 16.69
CA LEU A 66 -24.21 -2.14 17.62
C LEU A 66 -25.03 -3.02 18.58
N ALA A 67 -25.76 -4.02 18.06
CA ALA A 67 -26.55 -4.97 18.85
C ALA A 67 -25.67 -5.78 19.82
N ARG A 68 -24.49 -6.23 19.36
CA ARG A 68 -23.50 -6.92 20.21
C ARG A 68 -22.94 -6.04 21.31
N ALA A 69 -22.76 -4.75 21.04
CA ALA A 69 -22.32 -3.76 22.03
C ALA A 69 -23.43 -3.31 23.00
N GLY A 70 -24.60 -3.95 22.95
CA GLY A 70 -25.70 -3.68 23.88
C GLY A 70 -26.59 -2.49 23.51
N ARG A 71 -26.51 -1.98 22.28
CA ARG A 71 -27.35 -0.87 21.82
C ARG A 71 -28.69 -1.38 21.31
N GLN A 72 -29.76 -0.59 21.49
CA GLN A 72 -31.04 -0.80 20.80
C GLN A 72 -30.87 -0.33 19.35
N VAL A 73 -31.14 -1.21 18.40
CA VAL A 73 -30.92 -0.95 16.97
C VAL A 73 -32.24 -0.96 16.21
N ILE A 74 -32.48 0.14 15.51
CA ILE A 74 -33.63 0.32 14.63
C ILE A 74 -33.11 0.27 13.19
N GLY A 75 -33.21 -0.88 12.54
CA GLY A 75 -32.85 -1.06 11.14
C GLY A 75 -33.97 -0.55 10.23
N ILE A 76 -33.63 0.28 9.25
CA ILE A 76 -34.60 0.89 8.33
C ILE A 76 -34.13 0.68 6.90
N ASP A 77 -34.97 0.06 6.05
CA ASP A 77 -34.73 -0.08 4.62
C ASP A 77 -36.04 -0.12 3.87
N THR A 78 -36.17 0.59 2.77
CA THR A 78 -37.37 0.60 1.92
C THR A 78 -37.63 -0.77 1.26
N ASN A 79 -36.59 -1.61 1.17
CA ASN A 79 -36.66 -2.95 0.62
C ASN A 79 -36.83 -3.99 1.73
N GLU A 80 -38.02 -4.57 1.85
CA GLU A 80 -38.28 -5.65 2.83
C GLU A 80 -37.35 -6.87 2.65
N ALA A 81 -36.87 -7.16 1.45
CA ALA A 81 -35.94 -8.25 1.24
C ALA A 81 -34.57 -7.93 1.88
N ALA A 82 -34.10 -6.67 1.79
CA ALA A 82 -32.90 -6.21 2.48
C ALA A 82 -33.06 -6.29 4.01
N SER A 83 -34.21 -5.88 4.54
CA SER A 83 -34.54 -6.01 5.97
C SER A 83 -34.50 -7.46 6.45
N ARG A 84 -35.13 -8.38 5.71
CA ARG A 84 -35.07 -9.83 6.01
C ARG A 84 -33.65 -10.38 5.94
N GLN A 85 -32.87 -9.96 4.94
CA GLN A 85 -31.48 -10.38 4.78
C GLN A 85 -30.61 -9.88 5.93
N ALA A 86 -30.84 -8.66 6.44
CA ALA A 86 -30.09 -8.12 7.58
C ALA A 86 -30.33 -8.96 8.84
N VAL A 87 -31.60 -9.29 9.13
CA VAL A 87 -31.95 -10.18 10.26
C VAL A 87 -31.30 -11.55 10.10
N ALA A 88 -31.42 -12.18 8.93
CA ALA A 88 -30.81 -13.49 8.66
C ALA A 88 -29.27 -13.45 8.79
N SER A 89 -28.63 -12.35 8.39
CA SER A 89 -27.20 -12.15 8.54
C SER A 89 -26.78 -12.07 10.01
N LEU A 90 -27.55 -11.35 10.85
CA LEU A 90 -27.32 -11.27 12.29
C LEU A 90 -27.54 -12.65 12.96
N GLU A 91 -28.60 -13.37 12.60
CA GLU A 91 -28.87 -14.72 13.09
C GLU A 91 -27.72 -15.69 12.78
N LEU A 92 -27.24 -15.67 11.53
CA LEU A 92 -26.12 -16.52 11.09
C LEU A 92 -24.80 -16.13 11.77
N SER A 93 -24.53 -14.82 11.88
CA SER A 93 -23.34 -14.29 12.54
C SER A 93 -23.27 -14.69 14.01
N THR A 94 -24.40 -14.55 14.73
CA THR A 94 -24.51 -14.92 16.14
C THR A 94 -24.48 -16.43 16.36
N ALA A 95 -25.12 -17.23 15.49
CA ALA A 95 -25.06 -18.70 15.56
C ALA A 95 -23.60 -19.19 15.42
N ARG A 96 -22.87 -18.68 14.44
CA ARG A 96 -21.43 -18.98 14.29
C ARG A 96 -20.57 -18.57 15.49
N ALA A 97 -20.97 -17.52 16.22
CA ALA A 97 -20.30 -17.12 17.44
C ALA A 97 -20.56 -18.11 18.59
N VAL A 98 -21.78 -18.66 18.69
CA VAL A 98 -22.10 -19.73 19.63
C VAL A 98 -21.36 -21.02 19.31
N ASP A 99 -21.35 -21.46 18.04
CA ASP A 99 -20.63 -22.65 17.59
C ASP A 99 -19.12 -22.59 17.89
N ARG A 100 -18.57 -21.38 17.95
CA ARG A 100 -17.15 -21.12 18.25
C ARG A 100 -16.90 -20.83 19.75
N GLU A 101 -17.89 -21.04 20.60
CA GLU A 101 -17.81 -20.77 22.05
C GLU A 101 -17.43 -19.32 22.41
N LYS A 102 -17.73 -18.36 21.50
CA LYS A 102 -17.49 -16.92 21.70
C LYS A 102 -18.72 -16.18 22.22
N MET A 103 -19.85 -16.85 22.33
CA MET A 103 -21.13 -16.33 22.78
C MET A 103 -21.97 -17.48 23.32
N THR A 104 -22.75 -17.24 24.38
CA THR A 104 -23.73 -18.18 24.86
C THR A 104 -25.07 -18.04 24.13
N GLU A 105 -25.91 -19.05 24.17
CA GLU A 105 -27.25 -18.97 23.55
C GLU A 105 -28.16 -17.93 24.26
N SER A 106 -27.91 -17.62 25.53
CA SER A 106 -28.60 -16.52 26.23
C SER A 106 -28.21 -15.17 25.68
N GLU A 107 -26.89 -14.91 25.53
CA GLU A 107 -26.39 -13.68 24.95
C GLU A 107 -26.85 -13.53 23.50
N ARG A 108 -26.88 -14.60 22.72
CA ARG A 108 -27.42 -14.61 21.36
C ARG A 108 -28.86 -14.11 21.31
N ARG A 109 -29.73 -14.63 22.17
CA ARG A 109 -31.15 -14.20 22.25
C ARG A 109 -31.26 -12.72 22.61
N GLU A 110 -30.42 -12.22 23.50
CA GLU A 110 -30.40 -10.81 23.88
C GLU A 110 -29.95 -9.94 22.70
N VAL A 111 -28.90 -10.33 21.97
CA VAL A 111 -28.41 -9.60 20.79
C VAL A 111 -29.49 -9.53 19.71
N LEU A 112 -30.13 -10.65 19.40
CA LEU A 112 -31.23 -10.71 18.43
C LEU A 112 -32.43 -9.85 18.86
N GLY A 113 -32.74 -9.81 20.15
CA GLY A 113 -33.84 -9.01 20.69
C GLY A 113 -33.58 -7.48 20.68
N ARG A 114 -32.35 -7.04 20.41
CA ARG A 114 -32.00 -5.62 20.31
C ARG A 114 -32.22 -5.03 18.93
N LEU A 115 -32.40 -5.84 17.89
CA LEU A 115 -32.63 -5.37 16.50
C LEU A 115 -34.12 -5.42 16.18
N SER A 116 -34.70 -4.29 15.83
CA SER A 116 -35.98 -4.17 15.14
C SER A 116 -35.79 -3.69 13.72
N VAL A 117 -36.62 -4.13 12.77
CA VAL A 117 -36.52 -3.71 11.36
C VAL A 117 -37.82 -3.09 10.88
N HIS A 118 -37.71 -2.00 10.13
CA HIS A 118 -38.83 -1.17 9.68
C HIS A 118 -38.63 -0.73 8.23
N THR A 119 -39.71 -0.34 7.58
CA THR A 119 -39.66 0.24 6.22
C THR A 119 -39.94 1.75 6.18
N ASP A 120 -40.29 2.34 7.33
CA ASP A 120 -40.62 3.75 7.48
C ASP A 120 -39.56 4.47 8.33
N LEU A 121 -39.06 5.60 7.83
CA LEU A 121 -38.11 6.46 8.53
C LEU A 121 -38.65 7.01 9.87
N ALA A 122 -39.96 7.10 10.03
CA ALA A 122 -40.59 7.53 11.29
C ALA A 122 -40.20 6.63 12.48
N ALA A 123 -39.76 5.39 12.25
CA ALA A 123 -39.24 4.51 13.29
C ALA A 123 -37.99 5.09 13.99
N ALA A 124 -37.24 6.01 13.34
CA ALA A 124 -36.08 6.67 13.91
C ALA A 124 -36.39 7.82 14.88
N ALA A 125 -37.66 8.18 15.10
CA ALA A 125 -38.05 9.39 15.84
C ALA A 125 -37.40 9.52 17.23
N ASP A 126 -37.23 8.41 17.95
CA ASP A 126 -36.66 8.38 19.30
C ASP A 126 -35.17 7.99 19.33
N ALA A 127 -34.50 7.90 18.18
CA ALA A 127 -33.09 7.56 18.11
C ALA A 127 -32.18 8.67 18.68
N ASP A 128 -31.11 8.27 19.39
CA ASP A 128 -30.06 9.19 19.86
C ASP A 128 -29.05 9.50 18.73
N LEU A 129 -28.90 8.54 17.81
CA LEU A 129 -28.02 8.62 16.64
C LEU A 129 -28.70 7.93 15.47
N VAL A 130 -28.66 8.53 14.30
CA VAL A 130 -29.00 7.86 13.03
C VAL A 130 -27.72 7.70 12.21
N ILE A 131 -27.43 6.50 11.75
CA ILE A 131 -26.32 6.19 10.83
C ILE A 131 -26.92 5.87 9.47
N GLU A 132 -26.74 6.75 8.52
CA GLU A 132 -27.21 6.60 7.14
C GLU A 132 -26.12 5.92 6.30
N VAL A 133 -26.48 4.81 5.63
CA VAL A 133 -25.62 4.03 4.73
C VAL A 133 -26.38 3.58 3.46
N VAL A 134 -27.20 4.50 2.94
CA VAL A 134 -27.89 4.31 1.64
C VAL A 134 -26.90 4.46 0.48
N PRO A 135 -27.29 4.20 -0.79
CA PRO A 135 -26.37 4.30 -1.93
C PRO A 135 -25.59 5.60 -1.98
N GLU A 136 -24.36 5.56 -2.51
CA GLU A 136 -23.39 6.66 -2.56
C GLU A 136 -23.78 7.69 -3.63
N GLU A 137 -24.95 8.29 -3.45
CA GLU A 137 -25.54 9.31 -4.32
C GLU A 137 -25.96 10.50 -3.48
N TYR A 138 -25.45 11.70 -3.84
CA TYR A 138 -25.67 12.92 -3.05
C TYR A 138 -27.16 13.21 -2.84
N ASP A 139 -27.94 13.21 -3.92
CA ASP A 139 -29.36 13.58 -3.87
C ASP A 139 -30.18 12.58 -3.00
N THR A 140 -29.85 11.30 -3.06
CA THR A 140 -30.46 10.25 -2.22
C THR A 140 -30.16 10.50 -0.74
N LYS A 141 -28.91 10.82 -0.39
CA LYS A 141 -28.52 11.12 1.00
C LYS A 141 -29.16 12.41 1.49
N CYS A 142 -29.22 13.47 0.69
CA CYS A 142 -29.91 14.71 1.03
C CYS A 142 -31.40 14.50 1.33
N GLN A 143 -32.10 13.70 0.51
CA GLN A 143 -33.52 13.38 0.74
C GLN A 143 -33.73 12.66 2.08
N VAL A 144 -32.84 11.70 2.42
CA VAL A 144 -32.89 10.99 3.71
C VAL A 144 -32.63 11.95 4.86
N PHE A 145 -31.62 12.83 4.77
CA PHE A 145 -31.30 13.82 5.82
C PHE A 145 -32.45 14.80 6.02
N ALA A 146 -33.01 15.37 4.95
CA ALA A 146 -34.15 16.28 5.02
C ALA A 146 -35.39 15.61 5.67
N ALA A 147 -35.65 14.34 5.35
CA ALA A 147 -36.74 13.59 6.00
C ALA A 147 -36.46 13.37 7.49
N LEU A 148 -35.23 12.98 7.85
CA LEU A 148 -34.82 12.77 9.24
C LEU A 148 -34.87 14.07 10.07
N ASP A 149 -34.49 15.20 9.50
CA ASP A 149 -34.55 16.50 10.20
C ASP A 149 -35.95 16.84 10.73
N SER A 150 -36.99 16.42 10.04
CA SER A 150 -38.39 16.61 10.46
C SER A 150 -38.93 15.55 11.40
N LEU A 151 -38.30 14.36 11.46
CA LEU A 151 -38.81 13.20 12.19
C LEU A 151 -38.14 12.99 13.55
N VAL A 152 -36.82 13.22 13.66
CA VAL A 152 -36.07 12.90 14.86
C VAL A 152 -35.99 14.08 15.83
N ARG A 153 -35.66 13.78 17.09
CA ARG A 153 -35.50 14.83 18.13
C ARG A 153 -34.41 15.84 17.75
N PRO A 154 -34.52 17.12 18.26
CA PRO A 154 -33.50 18.14 17.94
C PRO A 154 -32.09 17.82 18.41
N ASP A 155 -31.94 16.94 19.41
CA ASP A 155 -30.65 16.51 19.97
C ASP A 155 -30.05 15.26 19.31
N THR A 156 -30.77 14.62 18.41
CA THR A 156 -30.30 13.44 17.65
C THR A 156 -29.11 13.81 16.76
N VAL A 157 -28.07 12.98 16.80
CA VAL A 157 -26.92 13.08 15.89
C VAL A 157 -27.25 12.38 14.57
N LEU A 158 -26.91 13.00 13.45
CA LEU A 158 -27.03 12.42 12.11
C LEU A 158 -25.64 12.09 11.58
N ALA A 159 -25.38 10.81 11.36
CA ALA A 159 -24.12 10.34 10.80
C ALA A 159 -24.33 9.79 9.38
N THR A 160 -23.43 10.09 8.48
CA THR A 160 -23.38 9.50 7.14
C THR A 160 -22.20 8.52 7.03
N GLY A 161 -22.44 7.35 6.43
CA GLY A 161 -21.42 6.34 6.12
C GLY A 161 -20.87 6.50 4.71
N THR A 162 -20.81 7.72 4.19
CA THR A 162 -20.25 7.99 2.85
C THR A 162 -18.75 7.65 2.77
N ASN A 163 -18.28 7.23 1.60
CA ASN A 163 -16.86 6.99 1.33
C ASN A 163 -16.16 8.25 0.77
N ALA A 164 -16.91 9.12 0.05
CA ALA A 164 -16.27 10.20 -0.70
C ALA A 164 -17.12 11.47 -0.84
N LEU A 165 -18.41 11.45 -0.50
CA LEU A 165 -19.26 12.62 -0.57
C LEU A 165 -18.94 13.61 0.57
N SER A 166 -19.09 14.91 0.29
CA SER A 166 -18.78 15.94 1.27
C SER A 166 -19.76 15.93 2.45
N VAL A 167 -19.25 15.64 3.64
CA VAL A 167 -19.98 15.72 4.90
C VAL A 167 -20.37 17.19 5.19
N THR A 168 -19.52 18.14 4.83
CA THR A 168 -19.81 19.58 4.96
C THR A 168 -21.03 19.99 4.15
N ARG A 169 -21.17 19.48 2.93
CA ARG A 169 -22.31 19.80 2.08
C ARG A 169 -23.59 19.17 2.62
N LEU A 170 -23.55 17.92 3.08
CA LEU A 170 -24.69 17.28 3.73
C LEU A 170 -25.09 18.01 5.02
N ALA A 171 -24.11 18.45 5.82
CA ALA A 171 -24.35 19.22 7.01
C ALA A 171 -25.00 20.59 6.71
N ALA A 172 -24.54 21.27 5.65
CA ALA A 172 -25.09 22.59 5.28
C ALA A 172 -26.53 22.51 4.77
N ASP A 173 -26.94 21.36 4.23
CA ASP A 173 -28.31 21.14 3.76
C ASP A 173 -29.24 20.58 4.87
N SER A 174 -28.71 20.32 6.09
CA SER A 174 -29.47 19.86 7.27
C SER A 174 -29.86 21.01 8.18
N ASP A 175 -30.99 20.90 8.88
CA ASP A 175 -31.44 21.86 9.89
C ASP A 175 -30.61 21.84 11.19
N ARG A 176 -29.65 20.89 11.32
CA ARG A 176 -28.78 20.69 12.50
C ARG A 176 -27.32 20.47 12.13
N PRO A 177 -26.67 21.37 11.37
CA PRO A 177 -25.34 21.13 10.79
C PRO A 177 -24.27 20.79 11.84
N GLU A 178 -24.37 21.27 13.08
CA GLU A 178 -23.45 20.98 14.16
C GLU A 178 -23.56 19.54 14.71
N ARG A 179 -24.63 18.83 14.35
CA ARG A 179 -24.91 17.44 14.74
C ARG A 179 -24.72 16.46 13.60
N VAL A 180 -24.26 16.94 12.44
CA VAL A 180 -23.91 16.08 11.30
C VAL A 180 -22.44 15.70 11.35
N VAL A 181 -22.14 14.40 11.15
CA VAL A 181 -20.78 13.84 11.18
C VAL A 181 -20.67 12.67 10.19
N GLY A 182 -19.50 12.42 9.64
CA GLY A 182 -19.21 11.20 8.90
C GLY A 182 -18.75 10.09 9.85
N LEU A 183 -19.26 8.87 9.66
CA LEU A 183 -18.80 7.65 10.32
C LEU A 183 -18.47 6.63 9.25
N HIS A 184 -17.22 6.63 8.80
CA HIS A 184 -16.78 5.73 7.74
C HIS A 184 -16.25 4.41 8.32
N PHE A 185 -17.04 3.34 8.12
CA PHE A 185 -16.72 1.97 8.51
C PHE A 185 -16.14 1.21 7.32
N PHE A 186 -15.26 0.25 7.60
CA PHE A 186 -14.62 -0.59 6.57
C PHE A 186 -15.27 -1.96 6.47
N ASN A 187 -15.37 -2.48 5.26
CA ASN A 187 -15.99 -3.78 4.99
C ASN A 187 -14.99 -4.95 5.23
N PRO A 188 -15.37 -5.99 6.01
CA PRO A 188 -16.63 -6.18 6.73
C PRO A 188 -16.64 -5.42 8.08
N ALA A 189 -17.68 -4.63 8.34
CA ALA A 189 -17.75 -3.79 9.54
C ALA A 189 -17.51 -4.55 10.85
N PRO A 190 -17.98 -5.79 11.07
CA PRO A 190 -17.69 -6.54 12.29
C PRO A 190 -16.21 -6.92 12.48
N ALA A 191 -15.46 -7.10 11.40
CA ALA A 191 -14.07 -7.56 11.46
C ALA A 191 -13.05 -6.43 11.50
N MET A 192 -13.33 -5.35 10.77
CA MET A 192 -12.41 -4.22 10.64
C MET A 192 -12.39 -3.37 11.90
N LYS A 193 -11.19 -3.00 12.35
CA LYS A 193 -10.99 -2.24 13.59
C LYS A 193 -11.17 -0.75 13.40
N LEU A 194 -10.82 -0.23 12.23
CA LEU A 194 -10.83 1.20 11.94
C LEU A 194 -12.24 1.77 11.79
N VAL A 195 -12.43 2.97 12.31
CA VAL A 195 -13.53 3.88 11.95
C VAL A 195 -12.95 5.27 11.77
N GLU A 196 -13.17 5.89 10.61
CA GLU A 196 -12.84 7.29 10.39
C GLU A 196 -14.02 8.15 10.83
N ILE A 197 -13.77 9.07 11.76
CA ILE A 197 -14.72 10.07 12.22
C ILE A 197 -14.45 11.35 11.44
N VAL A 198 -15.34 11.65 10.51
CA VAL A 198 -15.17 12.76 9.57
C VAL A 198 -15.92 13.98 10.06
N SER A 199 -15.19 15.00 10.48
CA SER A 199 -15.75 16.27 10.92
C SER A 199 -15.77 17.29 9.79
N SER A 200 -16.94 17.89 9.57
CA SER A 200 -17.06 19.07 8.72
C SER A 200 -16.64 20.33 9.50
N VAL A 201 -16.51 21.45 8.80
CA VAL A 201 -16.30 22.76 9.44
C VAL A 201 -17.49 23.23 10.29
N LEU A 202 -18.63 22.55 10.18
CA LEU A 202 -19.87 22.84 10.89
C LEU A 202 -20.09 21.90 12.08
N THR A 203 -19.48 20.71 12.08
CA THR A 203 -19.65 19.68 13.12
C THR A 203 -19.14 20.16 14.47
N SER A 204 -19.97 20.06 15.53
CA SER A 204 -19.55 20.44 16.86
C SER A 204 -18.56 19.47 17.50
N PRO A 205 -17.64 19.97 18.36
CA PRO A 205 -16.71 19.10 19.10
C PRO A 205 -17.43 18.05 19.96
N GLU A 206 -18.60 18.39 20.48
CA GLU A 206 -19.42 17.50 21.30
C GLU A 206 -19.98 16.34 20.47
N THR A 207 -20.36 16.58 19.22
CA THR A 207 -20.81 15.53 18.29
C THR A 207 -19.65 14.58 17.99
N VAL A 208 -18.46 15.10 17.68
CA VAL A 208 -17.25 14.28 17.47
C VAL A 208 -16.92 13.45 18.70
N ALA A 209 -16.95 14.04 19.90
CA ALA A 209 -16.65 13.32 21.13
C ALA A 209 -17.64 12.19 21.42
N ALA A 210 -18.95 12.42 21.16
CA ALA A 210 -19.99 11.41 21.39
C ALA A 210 -19.83 10.19 20.49
N VAL A 211 -19.56 10.40 19.19
CA VAL A 211 -19.36 9.28 18.23
C VAL A 211 -18.00 8.60 18.41
N THR A 212 -16.97 9.34 18.88
CA THR A 212 -15.67 8.76 19.26
C THR A 212 -15.83 7.80 20.44
N ALA A 213 -16.56 8.21 21.47
CA ALA A 213 -16.85 7.33 22.61
C ALA A 213 -17.63 6.08 22.16
N LEU A 214 -18.64 6.24 21.30
CA LEU A 214 -19.37 5.11 20.73
C LEU A 214 -18.42 4.16 19.99
N ALA A 215 -17.52 4.67 19.12
CA ALA A 215 -16.59 3.83 18.38
C ALA A 215 -15.69 3.01 19.31
N HIS A 216 -15.20 3.59 20.41
CA HIS A 216 -14.46 2.85 21.44
C HIS A 216 -15.32 1.78 22.12
N ASP A 217 -16.56 2.09 22.46
CA ASP A 217 -17.52 1.12 23.06
C ASP A 217 -17.79 -0.07 22.11
N LEU A 218 -17.75 0.17 20.79
CA LEU A 218 -17.85 -0.86 19.76
C LEU A 218 -16.56 -1.67 19.58
N GLY A 219 -15.49 -1.39 20.35
CA GLY A 219 -14.19 -2.04 20.23
C GLY A 219 -13.45 -1.65 18.93
N LYS A 220 -13.75 -0.47 18.39
CA LYS A 220 -13.10 0.10 17.22
C LYS A 220 -11.98 1.06 17.64
N ASP A 221 -11.06 1.30 16.71
CA ASP A 221 -9.97 2.27 16.82
C ASP A 221 -10.34 3.48 15.95
N PRO A 222 -10.97 4.53 16.53
CA PRO A 222 -11.36 5.72 15.77
C PRO A 222 -10.17 6.63 15.47
N ILE A 223 -10.14 7.19 14.27
CA ILE A 223 -9.27 8.31 13.90
C ILE A 223 -10.13 9.50 13.50
N ALA A 224 -9.73 10.70 13.90
CA ALA A 224 -10.42 11.94 13.55
C ALA A 224 -9.81 12.54 12.28
N VAL A 225 -10.64 12.79 11.29
CA VAL A 225 -10.22 13.32 9.98
C VAL A 225 -11.12 14.48 9.53
N GLY A 226 -10.61 15.35 8.67
CA GLY A 226 -11.37 16.39 8.02
C GLY A 226 -12.19 15.87 6.83
N ASP A 227 -13.11 16.70 6.34
CA ASP A 227 -13.96 16.38 5.20
C ASP A 227 -13.20 16.60 3.88
N ARG A 228 -12.55 15.54 3.39
CA ARG A 228 -11.97 15.44 2.03
C ARG A 228 -12.44 14.15 1.38
N PRO A 229 -12.71 14.11 0.06
CA PRO A 229 -13.12 12.89 -0.62
C PRO A 229 -12.10 11.75 -0.44
N GLY A 230 -12.60 10.59 -0.01
CA GLY A 230 -11.78 9.43 0.30
C GLY A 230 -11.08 9.49 1.66
N PHE A 231 -11.24 10.57 2.43
CA PHE A 231 -10.70 10.76 3.78
C PHE A 231 -9.19 10.41 3.84
N VAL A 232 -8.74 9.55 4.74
CA VAL A 232 -7.34 9.11 4.79
C VAL A 232 -7.16 7.77 4.07
N ALA A 233 -7.91 6.75 4.48
CA ALA A 233 -7.66 5.40 3.98
C ALA A 233 -8.02 5.26 2.50
N ASP A 234 -9.22 5.64 2.11
CA ASP A 234 -9.67 5.57 0.71
C ASP A 234 -8.92 6.56 -0.16
N GLY A 235 -8.56 7.74 0.37
CA GLY A 235 -7.74 8.73 -0.32
C GLY A 235 -6.39 8.19 -0.77
N LEU A 236 -5.75 7.36 0.05
CA LEU A 236 -4.50 6.68 -0.29
C LEU A 236 -4.75 5.42 -1.14
N LEU A 237 -5.76 4.63 -0.77
CA LEU A 237 -6.04 3.35 -1.40
C LEU A 237 -6.47 3.50 -2.86
N PHE A 238 -7.45 4.36 -3.15
CA PHE A 238 -8.02 4.46 -4.50
C PHE A 238 -7.05 5.07 -5.51
N GLY A 239 -6.18 5.99 -5.10
CA GLY A 239 -5.09 6.47 -5.96
C GLY A 239 -4.14 5.35 -6.38
N TYR A 240 -3.76 4.49 -5.45
CA TYR A 240 -2.94 3.31 -5.72
C TYR A 240 -3.66 2.28 -6.61
N LEU A 241 -4.94 1.98 -6.34
CA LEU A 241 -5.74 1.04 -7.14
C LEU A 241 -5.94 1.54 -8.57
N ASN A 242 -6.18 2.83 -8.74
CA ASN A 242 -6.32 3.47 -10.05
C ASN A 242 -5.05 3.35 -10.90
N GLN A 243 -3.88 3.56 -10.29
CA GLN A 243 -2.60 3.40 -10.98
C GLN A 243 -2.36 1.94 -11.40
N ALA A 244 -2.75 0.96 -10.58
CA ALA A 244 -2.68 -0.45 -10.94
C ALA A 244 -3.61 -0.79 -12.13
N ALA A 245 -4.83 -0.24 -12.14
CA ALA A 245 -5.76 -0.39 -13.25
C ALA A 245 -5.21 0.24 -14.55
N ALA A 246 -4.62 1.44 -14.47
CA ALA A 246 -3.98 2.10 -15.59
C ALA A 246 -2.75 1.31 -16.12
N MET A 247 -1.98 0.70 -15.21
CA MET A 247 -0.84 -0.15 -15.58
C MET A 247 -1.30 -1.39 -16.35
N TYR A 248 -2.39 -2.02 -15.92
CA TYR A 248 -3.03 -3.13 -16.61
C TYR A 248 -3.56 -2.71 -17.99
N GLU A 249 -4.29 -1.59 -18.08
CA GLU A 249 -4.83 -1.06 -19.33
C GLU A 249 -3.72 -0.76 -20.36
N ALA A 250 -2.60 -0.23 -19.90
CA ALA A 250 -1.42 0.00 -20.72
C ALA A 250 -0.72 -1.29 -21.20
N ARG A 251 -1.21 -2.47 -20.81
CA ARG A 251 -0.61 -3.79 -21.08
C ARG A 251 0.85 -3.88 -20.67
N TYR A 252 1.19 -3.17 -19.61
CA TYR A 252 2.57 -3.15 -19.10
C TYR A 252 2.94 -4.46 -18.39
N ALA A 253 1.98 -5.03 -17.67
CA ALA A 253 2.06 -6.34 -17.04
C ALA A 253 0.67 -7.01 -17.04
N THR A 254 0.62 -8.32 -16.82
CA THR A 254 -0.64 -9.05 -16.68
C THR A 254 -1.30 -8.71 -15.33
N ARG A 255 -2.61 -8.95 -15.20
CA ARG A 255 -3.31 -8.77 -13.92
C ARG A 255 -2.72 -9.68 -12.82
N GLU A 256 -2.34 -10.89 -13.19
CA GLU A 256 -1.70 -11.85 -12.29
C GLU A 256 -0.34 -11.36 -11.80
N ASP A 257 0.49 -10.78 -12.69
CA ASP A 257 1.80 -10.25 -12.34
C ASP A 257 1.70 -9.00 -11.46
N ILE A 258 0.77 -8.08 -11.78
CA ILE A 258 0.54 -6.87 -10.95
C ILE A 258 0.11 -7.27 -9.54
N ASP A 259 -0.85 -8.17 -9.42
CA ASP A 259 -1.37 -8.63 -8.13
C ASP A 259 -0.32 -9.42 -7.33
N ALA A 260 0.44 -10.30 -8.00
CA ALA A 260 1.52 -11.06 -7.37
C ALA A 260 2.66 -10.14 -6.92
N ALA A 261 3.03 -9.14 -7.73
CA ALA A 261 4.07 -8.16 -7.40
C ALA A 261 3.76 -7.44 -6.09
N MET A 262 2.55 -6.91 -5.93
CA MET A 262 2.17 -6.16 -4.73
C MET A 262 1.99 -7.05 -3.50
N ARG A 263 1.44 -8.25 -3.67
CA ARG A 263 1.32 -9.23 -2.57
C ARG A 263 2.67 -9.72 -2.07
N LEU A 264 3.56 -10.11 -2.98
CA LEU A 264 4.83 -10.75 -2.63
C LEU A 264 5.96 -9.75 -2.39
N GLY A 265 5.90 -8.58 -3.02
CA GLY A 265 6.88 -7.50 -2.87
C GLY A 265 6.61 -6.59 -1.68
N CYS A 266 5.35 -6.28 -1.40
CA CYS A 266 4.94 -5.39 -0.30
C CYS A 266 4.30 -6.14 0.88
N GLY A 267 4.01 -7.43 0.75
CA GLY A 267 3.30 -8.21 1.77
C GLY A 267 1.82 -7.82 1.92
N LEU A 268 1.22 -7.22 0.90
CA LEU A 268 -0.19 -6.84 0.94
C LEU A 268 -1.09 -8.09 0.98
N PRO A 269 -2.22 -8.03 1.70
CA PRO A 269 -3.11 -9.18 1.87
C PRO A 269 -3.76 -9.61 0.54
N MET A 270 -3.97 -8.66 -0.36
CA MET A 270 -4.61 -8.85 -1.67
C MET A 270 -3.92 -8.01 -2.73
N GLY A 271 -3.90 -8.47 -3.98
CA GLY A 271 -3.45 -7.68 -5.10
C GLY A 271 -4.45 -6.58 -5.46
N PRO A 272 -4.00 -5.48 -6.11
CA PRO A 272 -4.82 -4.31 -6.35
C PRO A 272 -6.02 -4.58 -7.27
N LEU A 273 -5.86 -5.41 -8.31
CA LEU A 273 -6.94 -5.69 -9.26
C LEU A 273 -7.98 -6.65 -8.66
N ALA A 274 -7.55 -7.65 -7.88
CA ALA A 274 -8.45 -8.49 -7.12
C ALA A 274 -9.18 -7.70 -6.01
N LEU A 275 -8.54 -6.66 -5.45
CA LEU A 275 -9.18 -5.77 -4.46
C LEU A 275 -10.22 -4.86 -5.12
N LEU A 276 -9.97 -4.35 -6.33
CA LEU A 276 -10.97 -3.61 -7.12
C LEU A 276 -12.22 -4.47 -7.39
N ASP A 277 -12.03 -5.75 -7.73
CA ASP A 277 -13.14 -6.69 -7.93
C ASP A 277 -13.90 -6.99 -6.62
N LEU A 278 -13.22 -7.00 -5.47
CA LEU A 278 -13.86 -7.18 -4.17
C LEU A 278 -14.70 -5.97 -3.75
N ILE A 279 -14.14 -4.75 -3.91
CA ILE A 279 -14.82 -3.49 -3.59
C ILE A 279 -16.02 -3.27 -4.54
N GLY A 280 -15.83 -3.61 -5.78
CA GLY A 280 -16.71 -3.33 -6.91
C GLY A 280 -16.16 -2.18 -7.78
N VAL A 281 -15.96 -2.48 -9.05
CA VAL A 281 -15.38 -1.53 -10.03
C VAL A 281 -16.22 -0.27 -10.20
N ASP A 282 -17.54 -0.39 -10.12
CA ASP A 282 -18.48 0.74 -10.13
C ASP A 282 -18.33 1.63 -8.89
N THR A 283 -18.21 1.05 -7.71
CA THR A 283 -17.94 1.77 -6.45
C THR A 283 -16.60 2.49 -6.53
N ALA A 284 -15.55 1.79 -6.96
CA ALA A 284 -14.21 2.37 -7.12
C ALA A 284 -14.22 3.57 -8.08
N ARG A 285 -14.93 3.45 -9.22
CA ARG A 285 -15.10 4.55 -10.16
C ARG A 285 -15.80 5.75 -9.52
N THR A 286 -16.89 5.54 -8.77
CA THR A 286 -17.64 6.62 -8.12
C THR A 286 -16.77 7.38 -7.12
N VAL A 287 -16.00 6.67 -6.30
CA VAL A 287 -15.07 7.28 -5.34
C VAL A 287 -13.98 8.08 -6.06
N LEU A 288 -13.38 7.51 -7.10
CA LEU A 288 -12.35 8.20 -7.89
C LEU A 288 -12.90 9.43 -8.63
N ASP A 289 -14.12 9.36 -9.19
CA ASP A 289 -14.76 10.51 -9.82
C ASP A 289 -14.98 11.65 -8.80
N ALA A 290 -15.41 11.34 -7.58
CA ALA A 290 -15.58 12.32 -6.50
C ALA A 290 -14.23 12.92 -6.07
N MET A 291 -13.20 12.10 -5.90
CA MET A 291 -11.84 12.54 -5.57
C MET A 291 -11.28 13.46 -6.67
N TYR A 292 -11.41 13.06 -7.93
CA TYR A 292 -10.93 13.85 -9.07
C TYR A 292 -11.70 15.17 -9.23
N ALA A 293 -13.01 15.15 -9.05
CA ALA A 293 -13.83 16.36 -9.13
C ALA A 293 -13.36 17.44 -8.14
N GLN A 294 -12.87 17.05 -6.97
CA GLN A 294 -12.39 17.98 -5.95
C GLN A 294 -10.90 18.31 -6.10
N SER A 295 -10.03 17.28 -6.23
CA SER A 295 -8.58 17.48 -6.24
C SER A 295 -8.02 17.99 -7.56
N ARG A 296 -8.66 17.61 -8.68
CA ARG A 296 -8.12 17.74 -10.04
C ARG A 296 -6.75 17.08 -10.22
N ASP A 297 -6.35 16.22 -9.28
CA ASP A 297 -5.14 15.44 -9.40
C ASP A 297 -5.35 14.30 -10.41
N ARG A 298 -4.47 14.21 -11.40
CA ARG A 298 -4.54 13.19 -12.45
C ARG A 298 -4.47 11.77 -11.89
N LEU A 299 -3.81 11.56 -10.76
CA LEU A 299 -3.73 10.24 -10.12
C LEU A 299 -5.11 9.73 -9.67
N HIS A 300 -6.06 10.64 -9.43
CA HIS A 300 -7.43 10.32 -9.06
C HIS A 300 -8.38 10.24 -10.27
N ALA A 301 -7.96 10.67 -11.47
CA ALA A 301 -8.78 10.51 -12.67
C ALA A 301 -8.99 9.02 -12.97
N PRO A 302 -10.24 8.49 -12.96
CA PRO A 302 -10.47 7.06 -13.15
C PRO A 302 -9.85 6.55 -14.44
N ALA A 303 -9.05 5.49 -14.38
CA ALA A 303 -8.51 4.83 -15.56
C ALA A 303 -9.66 4.41 -16.48
N PRO A 304 -9.57 4.62 -17.81
CA PRO A 304 -10.64 4.31 -18.76
C PRO A 304 -11.18 2.88 -18.62
N VAL A 305 -10.34 1.90 -18.31
CA VAL A 305 -10.76 0.51 -18.10
C VAL A 305 -11.79 0.36 -16.97
N LEU A 306 -11.68 1.15 -15.88
CA LEU A 306 -12.66 1.12 -14.78
C LEU A 306 -14.04 1.57 -15.26
N ARG A 307 -14.08 2.60 -16.10
CA ARG A 307 -15.34 3.07 -16.70
C ARG A 307 -15.93 2.02 -17.63
N GLN A 308 -15.11 1.44 -18.51
CA GLN A 308 -15.56 0.43 -19.48
C GLN A 308 -16.10 -0.82 -18.76
N LEU A 309 -15.44 -1.32 -17.72
CA LEU A 309 -15.90 -2.46 -16.95
C LEU A 309 -17.23 -2.14 -16.24
N ALA A 310 -17.34 -0.97 -15.60
CA ALA A 310 -18.56 -0.56 -14.89
C ALA A 310 -19.75 -0.42 -15.86
N GLU A 311 -19.56 0.23 -17.02
CA GLU A 311 -20.59 0.39 -18.06
C GLU A 311 -21.00 -0.95 -18.69
N ALA A 312 -20.09 -1.90 -18.79
CA ALA A 312 -20.38 -3.26 -19.25
C ALA A 312 -21.06 -4.15 -18.19
N GLY A 313 -21.30 -3.65 -16.97
CA GLY A 313 -21.84 -4.43 -15.86
C GLY A 313 -20.86 -5.45 -15.27
N LEU A 314 -19.57 -5.36 -15.61
CA LEU A 314 -18.50 -6.21 -15.12
C LEU A 314 -17.92 -5.61 -13.82
N THR A 315 -18.72 -5.65 -12.77
CA THR A 315 -18.45 -4.90 -11.53
C THR A 315 -17.65 -5.67 -10.48
N GLY A 316 -17.02 -6.77 -10.86
CA GLY A 316 -16.18 -7.58 -9.98
C GLY A 316 -16.91 -8.80 -9.42
N ARG A 317 -16.56 -9.21 -8.20
CA ARG A 317 -17.12 -10.43 -7.55
C ARG A 317 -18.63 -10.44 -7.51
N LYS A 318 -19.27 -9.30 -7.23
CA LYS A 318 -20.73 -9.21 -7.09
C LYS A 318 -21.48 -9.55 -8.39
N SER A 319 -20.86 -9.33 -9.56
CA SER A 319 -21.41 -9.70 -10.86
C SER A 319 -20.82 -11.01 -11.43
N GLY A 320 -19.88 -11.64 -10.72
CA GLY A 320 -19.15 -12.82 -11.18
C GLY A 320 -18.01 -12.52 -12.15
N ARG A 321 -17.82 -11.25 -12.54
CA ARG A 321 -16.75 -10.83 -13.46
C ARG A 321 -16.35 -9.37 -13.26
N GLY A 322 -15.05 -9.12 -13.34
CA GLY A 322 -14.43 -7.80 -13.32
C GLY A 322 -13.08 -7.88 -14.04
N PHE A 323 -11.98 -7.56 -13.35
CA PHE A 323 -10.63 -7.87 -13.81
C PHE A 323 -10.42 -9.38 -13.93
N TYR A 324 -11.04 -10.15 -13.02
CA TYR A 324 -11.05 -11.61 -13.01
C TYR A 324 -12.44 -12.15 -13.31
N THR A 325 -12.48 -13.44 -13.68
CA THR A 325 -13.73 -14.21 -13.79
C THR A 325 -13.85 -15.11 -12.56
N TYR A 326 -15.03 -15.17 -11.97
CA TYR A 326 -15.35 -15.96 -10.77
C TYR A 326 -16.31 -17.08 -11.14
N ASP A 327 -16.28 -18.18 -10.38
CA ASP A 327 -17.13 -19.35 -10.62
C ASP A 327 -18.62 -19.02 -10.50
N GLU A 328 -18.99 -18.11 -9.58
CA GLU A 328 -20.34 -17.58 -9.43
C GLU A 328 -20.32 -16.15 -8.86
N PRO A 329 -21.40 -15.36 -9.04
CA PRO A 329 -21.53 -14.05 -8.42
C PRO A 329 -21.39 -14.11 -6.88
N GLY A 330 -20.56 -13.23 -6.32
CA GLY A 330 -20.25 -13.16 -4.90
C GLY A 330 -19.13 -14.08 -4.43
N SER A 331 -18.68 -15.03 -5.27
CA SER A 331 -17.59 -15.95 -4.94
C SER A 331 -16.23 -15.24 -4.86
N ALA A 332 -15.31 -15.89 -4.13
CA ALA A 332 -13.90 -15.51 -4.11
C ALA A 332 -13.02 -16.40 -5.04
N THR A 333 -13.61 -17.44 -5.63
CA THR A 333 -12.91 -18.42 -6.45
C THR A 333 -12.73 -17.89 -7.87
N VAL A 334 -11.49 -17.56 -8.22
CA VAL A 334 -11.15 -17.15 -9.59
C VAL A 334 -11.08 -18.38 -10.49
N VAL A 335 -11.69 -18.31 -11.68
CA VAL A 335 -11.59 -19.34 -12.72
C VAL A 335 -10.79 -18.80 -13.91
N PRO A 336 -10.05 -19.68 -14.63
CA PRO A 336 -9.32 -19.29 -15.83
C PRO A 336 -10.26 -18.74 -16.91
N ASP A 337 -9.80 -17.75 -17.64
CA ASP A 337 -10.48 -17.15 -18.78
C ASP A 337 -9.50 -16.89 -19.95
N ALA A 338 -9.96 -16.30 -21.03
CA ALA A 338 -9.15 -16.03 -22.22
C ALA A 338 -7.95 -15.07 -21.97
N LEU A 339 -7.93 -14.37 -20.84
CA LEU A 339 -6.84 -13.45 -20.45
C LEU A 339 -5.87 -14.10 -19.46
N THR A 340 -6.22 -15.28 -18.93
CA THR A 340 -5.33 -16.02 -18.03
C THR A 340 -4.12 -16.53 -18.82
N PRO A 341 -2.87 -16.22 -18.41
CA PRO A 341 -1.70 -16.71 -19.09
C PRO A 341 -1.70 -18.23 -19.16
N ASP A 342 -1.50 -18.77 -20.37
CA ASP A 342 -1.42 -20.21 -20.58
C ASP A 342 -0.07 -20.73 -20.06
N PRO A 343 -0.04 -21.59 -19.03
CA PRO A 343 1.20 -22.18 -18.52
C PRO A 343 1.90 -23.08 -19.54
N ASP A 344 1.13 -23.65 -20.49
CA ASP A 344 1.63 -24.56 -21.53
C ASP A 344 1.96 -23.84 -22.85
N SER A 345 1.88 -22.49 -22.88
CA SER A 345 2.27 -21.74 -24.06
C SER A 345 3.70 -22.08 -24.47
N THR A 346 3.91 -22.37 -25.76
CA THR A 346 5.22 -22.73 -26.33
C THR A 346 6.21 -21.57 -26.23
N ARG A 347 6.74 -21.34 -25.03
CA ARG A 347 7.90 -20.47 -24.86
C ARG A 347 9.15 -21.21 -25.31
N PRO A 348 10.13 -20.52 -25.91
CA PRO A 348 11.42 -21.14 -26.18
C PRO A 348 12.02 -21.66 -24.87
N ALA A 349 12.72 -22.80 -24.94
CA ALA A 349 13.45 -23.32 -23.79
C ALA A 349 14.53 -22.34 -23.35
N GLY A 350 14.68 -22.16 -22.05
CA GLY A 350 15.78 -21.39 -21.48
C GLY A 350 17.13 -22.05 -21.72
N ARG A 351 18.18 -21.25 -21.69
CA ARG A 351 19.57 -21.75 -21.73
C ARG A 351 19.88 -22.46 -20.42
N PRO A 352 20.65 -23.58 -20.45
CA PRO A 352 21.04 -24.24 -19.22
C PRO A 352 21.93 -23.36 -18.35
N VAL A 353 21.59 -23.22 -17.07
CA VAL A 353 22.36 -22.48 -16.07
C VAL A 353 22.80 -23.45 -14.97
N THR A 354 24.10 -23.57 -14.75
CA THR A 354 24.73 -24.38 -13.72
C THR A 354 25.64 -23.56 -12.80
N SER A 355 26.18 -22.47 -13.33
CA SER A 355 27.10 -21.56 -12.66
C SER A 355 26.59 -20.11 -12.72
N VAL A 356 26.71 -19.39 -11.59
CA VAL A 356 26.25 -18.03 -11.45
C VAL A 356 27.34 -17.14 -10.88
N GLY A 357 27.56 -16.00 -11.51
CA GLY A 357 28.42 -14.93 -11.00
C GLY A 357 27.58 -13.83 -10.35
N VAL A 358 27.98 -13.34 -9.19
CA VAL A 358 27.39 -12.16 -8.55
C VAL A 358 28.47 -11.08 -8.44
N ALA A 359 28.29 -9.99 -9.18
CA ALA A 359 29.21 -8.85 -9.17
C ALA A 359 28.77 -7.82 -8.13
N GLY A 360 29.50 -7.72 -7.02
CA GLY A 360 29.21 -6.81 -5.90
C GLY A 360 29.57 -7.39 -4.54
N SER A 361 29.60 -6.57 -3.49
CA SER A 361 29.92 -6.98 -2.11
C SER A 361 28.97 -6.38 -1.05
N GLY A 362 27.89 -5.72 -1.52
CA GLY A 362 26.87 -5.13 -0.67
C GLY A 362 25.92 -6.16 -0.07
N THR A 363 24.91 -5.67 0.66
CA THR A 363 23.88 -6.52 1.29
C THR A 363 23.10 -7.32 0.25
N MET A 364 22.74 -6.68 -0.88
CA MET A 364 22.03 -7.37 -1.95
C MET A 364 22.90 -8.45 -2.61
N ALA A 365 24.15 -8.14 -2.96
CA ALA A 365 25.07 -9.12 -3.54
C ALA A 365 25.24 -10.35 -2.66
N ALA A 366 25.47 -10.16 -1.35
CA ALA A 366 25.60 -11.27 -0.40
C ALA A 366 24.29 -12.08 -0.30
N GLY A 367 23.12 -11.40 -0.23
CA GLY A 367 21.82 -12.08 -0.17
C GLY A 367 21.49 -12.86 -1.45
N ILE A 368 21.82 -12.33 -2.62
CA ILE A 368 21.62 -13.00 -3.91
C ILE A 368 22.54 -14.21 -4.02
N ALA A 369 23.82 -14.09 -3.66
CA ALA A 369 24.75 -15.21 -3.62
C ALA A 369 24.27 -16.33 -2.67
N GLU A 370 23.71 -15.97 -1.49
CA GLU A 370 23.07 -16.93 -0.59
C GLU A 370 21.94 -17.69 -1.27
N VAL A 371 21.06 -16.98 -1.98
CA VAL A 371 19.89 -17.59 -2.67
C VAL A 371 20.34 -18.60 -3.70
N PHE A 372 21.30 -18.26 -4.56
CA PHE A 372 21.82 -19.16 -5.59
C PHE A 372 22.54 -20.37 -4.99
N ALA A 373 23.40 -20.15 -4.01
CA ALA A 373 24.14 -21.23 -3.36
C ALA A 373 23.23 -22.25 -2.64
N LYS A 374 22.17 -21.76 -1.99
CA LYS A 374 21.13 -22.61 -1.36
C LYS A 374 20.34 -23.41 -2.38
N ALA A 375 20.16 -22.89 -3.58
CA ALA A 375 19.46 -23.57 -4.68
C ALA A 375 20.37 -24.57 -5.43
N GLY A 376 21.64 -24.69 -5.04
CA GLY A 376 22.57 -25.67 -5.57
C GLY A 376 23.46 -25.18 -6.71
N TYR A 377 23.45 -23.89 -7.05
CA TYR A 377 24.33 -23.32 -8.07
C TYR A 377 25.78 -23.15 -7.59
N ALA A 378 26.75 -23.44 -8.44
CA ALA A 378 28.12 -22.95 -8.27
C ALA A 378 28.08 -21.41 -8.38
N THR A 379 28.50 -20.70 -7.34
CA THR A 379 28.31 -19.26 -7.23
C THR A 379 29.65 -18.55 -7.03
N VAL A 380 30.05 -17.71 -7.98
CA VAL A 380 31.23 -16.85 -7.87
C VAL A 380 30.78 -15.48 -7.36
N LEU A 381 31.29 -15.06 -6.21
CA LEU A 381 31.01 -13.75 -5.62
C LEU A 381 32.19 -12.82 -5.89
N ALA A 382 32.10 -12.03 -6.97
CA ALA A 382 33.16 -11.14 -7.42
C ALA A 382 33.03 -9.72 -6.86
N ALA A 383 34.11 -9.21 -6.29
CA ALA A 383 34.19 -7.85 -5.76
C ALA A 383 35.44 -7.13 -6.26
N ARG A 384 35.58 -5.83 -5.91
CA ARG A 384 36.73 -5.00 -6.30
C ARG A 384 38.06 -5.38 -5.63
N SER A 385 38.05 -6.28 -4.65
CA SER A 385 39.20 -6.88 -4.00
C SER A 385 38.79 -8.18 -3.33
N GLU A 386 39.75 -9.09 -3.15
CA GLU A 386 39.57 -10.36 -2.44
C GLU A 386 39.02 -10.16 -1.04
N GLU A 387 39.57 -9.20 -0.30
CA GLU A 387 39.10 -8.82 1.05
C GLU A 387 37.59 -8.50 1.06
N LYS A 388 37.09 -7.75 0.08
CA LYS A 388 35.66 -7.40 -0.02
C LYS A 388 34.80 -8.59 -0.39
N ALA A 389 35.29 -9.49 -1.24
CA ALA A 389 34.60 -10.71 -1.60
C ALA A 389 34.49 -11.66 -0.41
N GLU A 390 35.59 -11.86 0.34
CA GLU A 390 35.60 -12.65 1.57
C GLU A 390 34.70 -12.06 2.65
N ALA A 391 34.72 -10.74 2.84
CA ALA A 391 33.82 -10.07 3.77
C ALA A 391 32.34 -10.27 3.38
N ALA A 392 32.01 -10.27 2.11
CA ALA A 392 30.67 -10.56 1.63
C ALA A 392 30.28 -12.03 1.87
N LYS A 393 31.18 -12.98 1.61
CA LYS A 393 30.96 -14.40 1.95
C LYS A 393 30.78 -14.60 3.47
N ALA A 394 31.55 -13.90 4.29
CA ALA A 394 31.41 -13.95 5.75
C ALA A 394 30.01 -13.43 6.21
N LYS A 395 29.44 -12.43 5.56
CA LYS A 395 28.05 -11.98 5.81
C LYS A 395 27.05 -13.11 5.52
N VAL A 396 27.21 -13.84 4.41
CA VAL A 396 26.40 -15.02 4.08
C VAL A 396 26.54 -16.08 5.17
N ALA A 397 27.79 -16.43 5.56
CA ALA A 397 28.05 -17.41 6.62
C ALA A 397 27.35 -17.04 7.93
N GLY A 398 27.45 -15.77 8.35
CA GLY A 398 26.75 -15.26 9.54
C GLY A 398 25.21 -15.33 9.42
N ALA A 399 24.65 -15.12 8.24
CA ALA A 399 23.20 -15.24 8.01
C ALA A 399 22.74 -16.70 8.09
N LEU A 400 23.44 -17.62 7.46
CA LEU A 400 23.16 -19.04 7.49
C LEU A 400 23.34 -19.65 8.89
N GLU A 401 24.36 -19.22 9.62
CA GLU A 401 24.57 -19.64 11.02
C GLU A 401 23.40 -19.21 11.92
N ARG A 402 22.88 -17.99 11.75
CA ARG A 402 21.65 -17.54 12.45
C ARG A 402 20.43 -18.38 12.08
N ALA A 403 20.33 -18.85 10.82
CA ALA A 403 19.25 -19.73 10.39
C ALA A 403 19.34 -21.12 11.06
N VAL A 404 20.54 -21.68 11.18
CA VAL A 404 20.79 -22.94 11.89
C VAL A 404 20.45 -22.81 13.37
N LYS A 405 20.92 -21.75 14.06
CA LYS A 405 20.60 -21.47 15.49
C LYS A 405 19.11 -21.32 15.76
N LYS A 406 18.34 -20.85 14.77
CA LYS A 406 16.87 -20.72 14.86
C LYS A 406 16.12 -21.98 14.42
N GLY A 407 16.82 -23.10 14.13
CA GLY A 407 16.21 -24.34 13.67
C GLY A 407 15.56 -24.27 12.27
N ARG A 408 15.91 -23.26 11.46
CA ARG A 408 15.34 -23.04 10.11
C ARG A 408 16.15 -23.70 8.99
N MET A 409 17.32 -24.25 9.31
CA MET A 409 18.25 -24.89 8.38
C MET A 409 19.09 -25.92 9.13
N ALA A 410 19.40 -27.04 8.48
CA ALA A 410 20.36 -28.00 9.02
C ALA A 410 21.81 -27.50 8.85
N ALA A 411 22.72 -27.89 9.76
CA ALA A 411 24.13 -27.48 9.69
C ALA A 411 24.79 -27.98 8.39
N GLY A 412 24.48 -29.21 7.94
CA GLY A 412 24.99 -29.75 6.68
C GLY A 412 24.56 -28.95 5.45
N ASP A 413 23.32 -28.43 5.43
CA ASP A 413 22.83 -27.57 4.34
C ASP A 413 23.56 -26.22 4.30
N ARG A 414 23.86 -25.64 5.48
CA ARG A 414 24.71 -24.45 5.61
C ARG A 414 26.09 -24.70 5.00
N ASP A 415 26.76 -25.79 5.39
CA ASP A 415 28.11 -26.10 4.93
C ASP A 415 28.13 -26.36 3.44
N ALA A 416 27.14 -27.09 2.91
CA ALA A 416 26.98 -27.33 1.48
C ALA A 416 26.73 -26.02 0.70
N ALA A 417 25.93 -25.10 1.21
CA ALA A 417 25.70 -23.80 0.57
C ALA A 417 26.98 -22.94 0.57
N LEU A 418 27.71 -22.87 1.69
CA LEU A 418 28.95 -22.10 1.78
C LEU A 418 30.05 -22.66 0.89
N ALA A 419 30.14 -24.00 0.73
CA ALA A 419 31.10 -24.65 -0.16
C ALA A 419 30.88 -24.28 -1.64
N ARG A 420 29.66 -23.90 -2.04
CA ARG A 420 29.33 -23.47 -3.39
C ARG A 420 29.70 -22.02 -3.68
N ILE A 421 30.05 -21.22 -2.67
CA ILE A 421 30.39 -19.80 -2.86
C ILE A 421 31.91 -19.64 -2.95
N THR A 422 32.38 -19.23 -4.12
CA THR A 422 33.79 -18.88 -4.37
C THR A 422 33.94 -17.37 -4.37
N PRO A 423 34.59 -16.75 -3.39
CA PRO A 423 34.91 -15.31 -3.41
C PRO A 423 36.02 -15.03 -4.41
N ALA A 424 35.94 -13.87 -5.09
CA ALA A 424 36.96 -13.46 -6.08
C ALA A 424 37.17 -11.95 -6.05
N GLY A 425 38.43 -11.52 -6.14
CA GLY A 425 38.84 -10.12 -6.13
C GLY A 425 38.82 -9.44 -7.50
N SER A 426 38.44 -10.17 -8.58
CA SER A 426 38.37 -9.68 -9.95
C SER A 426 37.12 -10.18 -10.65
N LEU A 427 36.64 -9.41 -11.64
CA LEU A 427 35.56 -9.83 -12.53
C LEU A 427 36.00 -10.94 -13.49
N ASP A 428 37.31 -11.13 -13.74
CA ASP A 428 37.82 -12.21 -14.60
C ASP A 428 37.41 -13.60 -14.13
N ALA A 429 37.14 -13.76 -12.84
CA ALA A 429 36.60 -14.99 -12.27
C ALA A 429 35.18 -15.34 -12.76
N LEU A 430 34.50 -14.42 -13.46
CA LEU A 430 33.18 -14.62 -14.06
C LEU A 430 33.25 -15.14 -15.51
N ALA A 431 34.44 -15.48 -16.02
CA ALA A 431 34.61 -15.86 -17.43
C ALA A 431 33.72 -17.05 -17.84
N ASP A 432 33.59 -18.06 -16.99
CA ASP A 432 32.90 -19.31 -17.29
C ASP A 432 31.46 -19.41 -16.75
N VAL A 433 30.89 -18.32 -16.17
CA VAL A 433 29.53 -18.37 -15.64
C VAL A 433 28.47 -18.37 -16.74
N ASP A 434 27.33 -19.04 -16.48
CA ASP A 434 26.19 -19.06 -17.39
C ASP A 434 25.29 -17.84 -17.21
N LEU A 435 25.25 -17.28 -15.99
CA LEU A 435 24.50 -16.09 -15.61
C LEU A 435 25.36 -15.19 -14.72
N ALA A 436 25.55 -13.95 -15.12
CA ALA A 436 26.19 -12.92 -14.30
C ALA A 436 25.14 -11.92 -13.80
N VAL A 437 25.04 -11.77 -12.47
CA VAL A 437 24.07 -10.87 -11.81
C VAL A 437 24.83 -9.69 -11.21
N GLU A 438 24.60 -8.50 -11.73
CA GLU A 438 25.17 -7.26 -11.20
C GLU A 438 24.37 -6.79 -9.98
N ALA A 439 25.07 -6.50 -8.87
CA ALA A 439 24.51 -5.99 -7.62
C ALA A 439 25.44 -4.97 -6.95
N VAL A 440 25.85 -3.94 -7.73
CA VAL A 440 26.70 -2.82 -7.28
C VAL A 440 25.86 -1.58 -6.90
N ALA A 441 26.49 -0.42 -6.73
CA ALA A 441 25.80 0.82 -6.42
C ALA A 441 24.78 1.22 -7.50
N GLU A 442 23.69 1.86 -7.09
CA GLU A 442 22.62 2.33 -7.99
C GLU A 442 23.04 3.62 -8.69
N ASP A 443 23.99 3.48 -9.61
CA ASP A 443 24.54 4.53 -10.45
C ASP A 443 24.65 4.04 -11.89
N LEU A 444 24.01 4.74 -12.82
CA LEU A 444 23.89 4.29 -14.21
C LEU A 444 25.25 4.18 -14.91
N GLU A 445 26.16 5.12 -14.66
CA GLU A 445 27.47 5.11 -15.33
C GLU A 445 28.35 3.98 -14.81
N VAL A 446 28.31 3.73 -13.49
CA VAL A 446 28.99 2.56 -12.88
C VAL A 446 28.46 1.26 -13.47
N LYS A 447 27.13 1.13 -13.62
CA LYS A 447 26.51 -0.07 -14.20
C LYS A 447 26.90 -0.23 -15.68
N ARG A 448 26.86 0.83 -16.48
CA ARG A 448 27.26 0.78 -17.89
C ARG A 448 28.70 0.32 -18.07
N GLN A 449 29.64 0.86 -17.29
CA GLN A 449 31.05 0.44 -17.31
C GLN A 449 31.20 -1.02 -16.90
N LEU A 450 30.48 -1.45 -15.87
CA LEU A 450 30.49 -2.86 -15.44
C LEU A 450 29.95 -3.80 -16.53
N PHE A 451 28.81 -3.45 -17.17
CA PHE A 451 28.26 -4.25 -18.27
C PHE A 451 29.20 -4.34 -19.46
N GLY A 452 29.88 -3.24 -19.83
CA GLY A 452 30.94 -3.26 -20.85
C GLY A 452 32.16 -4.13 -20.48
N THR A 453 32.42 -4.32 -19.18
CA THR A 453 33.46 -5.26 -18.70
C THR A 453 32.93 -6.70 -18.71
N LEU A 454 31.73 -6.95 -18.20
CA LEU A 454 31.11 -8.30 -18.21
C LEU A 454 30.93 -8.84 -19.63
N ASP A 455 30.62 -7.97 -20.60
CA ASP A 455 30.53 -8.33 -22.01
C ASP A 455 31.82 -8.95 -22.56
N LYS A 456 32.98 -8.46 -22.13
CA LYS A 456 34.30 -8.93 -22.55
C LYS A 456 34.78 -10.14 -21.75
N VAL A 457 34.39 -10.24 -20.48
CA VAL A 457 34.87 -11.27 -19.55
C VAL A 457 34.04 -12.53 -19.65
N CYS A 458 32.71 -12.42 -19.63
CA CYS A 458 31.84 -13.59 -19.60
C CYS A 458 31.79 -14.29 -20.97
N LYS A 459 31.76 -15.60 -20.97
CA LYS A 459 31.68 -16.43 -22.19
C LYS A 459 30.47 -16.02 -23.06
N GLU A 460 30.55 -16.36 -24.34
CA GLU A 460 29.44 -16.22 -25.28
C GLU A 460 28.23 -17.05 -24.78
N GLY A 461 27.04 -16.49 -24.93
CA GLY A 461 25.79 -17.09 -24.47
C GLY A 461 25.49 -16.96 -22.97
N ALA A 462 26.40 -16.39 -22.16
CA ALA A 462 26.09 -16.05 -20.79
C ALA A 462 25.04 -14.93 -20.70
N VAL A 463 24.05 -15.08 -19.83
CA VAL A 463 23.04 -14.06 -19.54
C VAL A 463 23.64 -13.01 -18.59
N LEU A 464 23.44 -11.73 -18.88
CA LEU A 464 23.88 -10.61 -18.05
C LEU A 464 22.66 -9.93 -17.42
N ALA A 465 22.52 -10.05 -16.11
CA ALA A 465 21.37 -9.53 -15.37
C ALA A 465 21.76 -8.34 -14.48
N THR A 466 20.94 -7.28 -14.43
CA THR A 466 21.06 -6.19 -13.46
C THR A 466 19.99 -6.31 -12.37
N THR A 467 20.36 -5.95 -11.14
CA THR A 467 19.40 -5.86 -10.03
C THR A 467 18.93 -4.44 -9.73
N THR A 468 19.05 -3.54 -10.68
CA THR A 468 18.60 -2.16 -10.51
C THR A 468 17.15 -2.09 -10.08
N SER A 469 16.82 -1.10 -9.26
CA SER A 469 15.43 -0.87 -8.77
C SER A 469 14.68 0.18 -9.59
N SER A 470 15.40 1.01 -10.37
CA SER A 470 14.77 2.16 -11.03
C SER A 470 15.50 2.65 -12.28
N LEU A 471 16.75 2.20 -12.51
CA LEU A 471 17.53 2.65 -13.68
C LEU A 471 17.15 1.86 -14.93
N PRO A 472 17.22 2.46 -16.13
CA PRO A 472 16.82 1.79 -17.36
C PRO A 472 17.78 0.64 -17.72
N VAL A 473 17.22 -0.57 -17.78
CA VAL A 473 17.94 -1.82 -18.12
C VAL A 473 18.50 -1.75 -19.53
N VAL A 474 17.78 -1.10 -20.46
CA VAL A 474 18.21 -0.91 -21.84
C VAL A 474 19.52 -0.12 -21.94
N ALA A 475 19.80 0.78 -20.98
CA ALA A 475 21.07 1.52 -20.97
C ALA A 475 22.27 0.62 -20.62
N CYS A 476 22.05 -0.39 -19.77
CA CYS A 476 23.03 -1.44 -19.49
C CYS A 476 23.20 -2.35 -20.73
N ALA A 477 22.11 -2.73 -21.39
CA ALA A 477 22.14 -3.55 -22.61
C ALA A 477 22.95 -2.89 -23.71
N ARG A 478 22.77 -1.58 -23.92
CA ARG A 478 23.51 -0.80 -24.92
C ARG A 478 25.02 -0.63 -24.63
N ALA A 479 25.44 -0.90 -23.42
CA ALA A 479 26.86 -0.89 -23.06
C ALA A 479 27.58 -2.20 -23.44
N THR A 480 26.85 -3.19 -23.99
CA THR A 480 27.38 -4.51 -24.41
C THR A 480 27.31 -4.69 -25.93
N SER A 481 28.09 -5.60 -26.47
CA SER A 481 28.01 -6.05 -27.87
C SER A 481 26.86 -7.03 -28.12
N ARG A 482 26.26 -7.57 -27.04
CA ARG A 482 25.17 -8.58 -27.06
C ARG A 482 23.96 -8.12 -26.22
N PRO A 483 23.30 -7.03 -26.59
CA PRO A 483 22.20 -6.45 -25.82
C PRO A 483 21.00 -7.40 -25.66
N ARG A 484 20.88 -8.43 -26.54
CA ARG A 484 19.85 -9.45 -26.49
C ARG A 484 19.98 -10.39 -25.27
N ASP A 485 21.20 -10.51 -24.71
CA ASP A 485 21.51 -11.35 -23.56
C ASP A 485 21.41 -10.58 -22.22
N VAL A 486 20.98 -9.31 -22.27
CA VAL A 486 20.82 -8.47 -21.09
C VAL A 486 19.37 -8.39 -20.63
N ILE A 487 19.17 -8.51 -19.31
CA ILE A 487 17.85 -8.53 -18.68
C ILE A 487 17.89 -7.92 -17.27
N GLY A 488 16.78 -7.40 -16.78
CA GLY A 488 16.64 -7.03 -15.38
C GLY A 488 16.17 -8.24 -14.53
N MET A 489 16.76 -8.36 -13.35
CA MET A 489 16.41 -9.39 -12.36
C MET A 489 16.34 -8.72 -10.99
N HIS A 490 15.26 -7.97 -10.77
CA HIS A 490 15.10 -7.12 -9.59
C HIS A 490 14.67 -7.93 -8.37
N PHE A 491 15.60 -8.10 -7.43
CA PHE A 491 15.39 -8.74 -6.14
C PHE A 491 14.98 -7.72 -5.07
N PHE A 492 14.14 -8.13 -4.15
CA PHE A 492 13.71 -7.32 -3.01
C PHE A 492 14.54 -7.63 -1.75
N ASN A 493 14.80 -6.61 -0.96
CA ASN A 493 15.60 -6.74 0.27
C ASN A 493 14.72 -7.19 1.46
N PRO A 494 15.10 -8.23 2.22
CA PRO A 494 16.27 -9.10 2.07
C PRO A 494 16.05 -10.20 1.01
N ALA A 495 16.97 -10.34 0.04
CA ALA A 495 16.82 -11.29 -1.06
C ALA A 495 16.52 -12.73 -0.63
N PRO A 496 17.10 -13.30 0.46
CA PRO A 496 16.75 -14.64 0.91
C PRO A 496 15.31 -14.80 1.42
N ALA A 497 14.69 -13.75 1.96
CA ALA A 497 13.36 -13.80 2.57
C ALA A 497 12.25 -13.48 1.58
N MET A 498 12.46 -12.50 0.71
CA MET A 498 11.46 -12.04 -0.26
C MET A 498 11.26 -13.06 -1.35
N LYS A 499 9.99 -13.34 -1.68
CA LYS A 499 9.64 -14.38 -2.67
C LYS A 499 9.61 -13.87 -4.10
N LEU A 500 9.53 -12.57 -4.31
CA LEU A 500 9.36 -11.92 -5.60
C LEU A 500 10.69 -11.66 -6.30
N VAL A 501 10.69 -11.81 -7.62
CA VAL A 501 11.67 -11.23 -8.55
C VAL A 501 10.92 -10.63 -9.71
N GLU A 502 11.11 -9.34 -9.97
CA GLU A 502 10.63 -8.72 -11.21
C GLU A 502 11.63 -9.02 -12.33
N VAL A 503 11.14 -9.68 -13.38
CA VAL A 503 11.91 -10.03 -14.57
C VAL A 503 11.64 -8.95 -15.62
N VAL A 504 12.63 -8.09 -15.85
CA VAL A 504 12.47 -6.87 -16.64
C VAL A 504 13.07 -7.05 -18.03
N THR A 505 12.22 -7.07 -19.04
CA THR A 505 12.64 -7.19 -20.44
C THR A 505 12.74 -5.82 -21.10
N THR A 506 13.81 -5.62 -21.85
CA THR A 506 13.97 -4.45 -22.73
C THR A 506 13.43 -4.78 -24.14
N VAL A 507 13.33 -3.77 -24.99
CA VAL A 507 13.03 -3.95 -26.43
C VAL A 507 14.10 -4.75 -27.17
N LEU A 508 15.24 -5.02 -26.54
CA LEU A 508 16.37 -5.75 -27.13
C LEU A 508 16.53 -7.16 -26.57
N THR A 509 15.92 -7.48 -25.41
CA THR A 509 16.07 -8.77 -24.71
C THR A 509 15.48 -9.91 -25.53
N ALA A 510 16.24 -11.00 -25.71
CA ALA A 510 15.77 -12.17 -26.46
C ALA A 510 14.82 -13.03 -25.63
N GLU A 511 13.91 -13.74 -26.29
CA GLU A 511 12.93 -14.60 -25.63
C GLU A 511 13.58 -15.75 -24.86
N ASP A 512 14.66 -16.35 -25.37
CA ASP A 512 15.42 -17.40 -24.68
C ASP A 512 16.16 -16.88 -23.44
N THR A 513 16.63 -15.63 -23.45
CA THR A 513 17.18 -14.94 -22.26
C THR A 513 16.11 -14.76 -21.19
N HIS A 514 14.92 -14.31 -21.58
CA HIS A 514 13.77 -14.18 -20.68
C HIS A 514 13.35 -15.53 -20.09
N ALA A 515 13.20 -16.57 -20.93
CA ALA A 515 12.86 -17.92 -20.49
C ALA A 515 13.90 -18.48 -19.50
N THR A 516 15.21 -18.27 -19.79
CA THR A 516 16.31 -18.66 -18.90
C THR A 516 16.16 -18.09 -17.50
N VAL A 517 15.89 -16.77 -17.39
CA VAL A 517 15.77 -16.11 -16.08
C VAL A 517 14.52 -16.58 -15.33
N ARG A 518 13.41 -16.81 -16.02
CA ARG A 518 12.19 -17.37 -15.39
C ARG A 518 12.44 -18.79 -14.84
N GLU A 519 13.09 -19.65 -15.58
CA GLU A 519 13.47 -21.00 -15.11
C GLU A 519 14.41 -20.93 -13.90
N VAL A 520 15.39 -20.02 -13.94
CA VAL A 520 16.28 -19.75 -12.80
C VAL A 520 15.49 -19.29 -11.58
N CYS A 521 14.55 -18.36 -11.74
CA CYS A 521 13.67 -17.89 -10.65
C CYS A 521 12.89 -19.04 -10.01
N ALA A 522 12.30 -19.91 -10.83
CA ALA A 522 11.58 -21.09 -10.34
C ALA A 522 12.51 -22.03 -9.53
N ARG A 523 13.73 -22.29 -10.03
CA ARG A 523 14.71 -23.17 -9.37
C ARG A 523 15.22 -22.58 -8.04
N ILE A 524 15.39 -21.25 -7.94
CA ILE A 524 15.74 -20.58 -6.68
C ILE A 524 14.52 -20.31 -5.78
N ARG A 525 13.35 -20.86 -6.13
CA ARG A 525 12.09 -20.75 -5.39
C ARG A 525 11.63 -19.30 -5.22
N LYS A 526 11.84 -18.48 -6.25
CA LYS A 526 11.26 -17.13 -6.37
C LYS A 526 10.11 -17.15 -7.34
N HIS A 527 9.15 -16.27 -7.11
CA HIS A 527 8.03 -16.05 -8.03
C HIS A 527 8.43 -14.96 -9.02
N PRO A 528 8.63 -15.28 -10.30
CA PRO A 528 8.91 -14.27 -11.30
C PRO A 528 7.61 -13.56 -11.69
N VAL A 529 7.67 -12.24 -11.83
CA VAL A 529 6.64 -11.43 -12.49
C VAL A 529 7.28 -10.71 -13.67
N ASP A 530 6.59 -10.69 -14.80
CA ASP A 530 7.12 -10.11 -16.03
C ASP A 530 6.70 -8.65 -16.17
N CYS A 531 7.65 -7.78 -16.53
CA CYS A 531 7.36 -6.40 -16.87
C CYS A 531 8.37 -5.83 -17.89
N GLY A 532 8.00 -4.72 -18.51
CA GLY A 532 8.89 -3.98 -19.39
C GLY A 532 9.89 -3.10 -18.63
N ASP A 533 10.88 -2.57 -19.36
CA ASP A 533 11.88 -1.65 -18.84
C ASP A 533 11.29 -0.24 -18.71
N ARG A 534 10.78 0.10 -17.53
CA ARG A 534 10.20 1.39 -17.16
C ARG A 534 10.57 1.71 -15.72
N ALA A 535 10.73 2.99 -15.39
CA ALA A 535 11.09 3.42 -14.04
C ALA A 535 10.19 2.79 -12.96
N GLY A 536 10.81 2.19 -11.95
CA GLY A 536 10.13 1.59 -10.79
C GLY A 536 9.41 0.28 -11.05
N PHE A 537 9.47 -0.24 -12.28
CA PHE A 537 8.85 -1.52 -12.70
C PHE A 537 7.38 -1.62 -12.29
N ILE A 538 6.97 -2.66 -11.55
CA ILE A 538 5.60 -2.78 -11.01
C ILE A 538 5.55 -2.24 -9.58
N VAL A 539 6.36 -2.81 -8.68
CA VAL A 539 6.24 -2.56 -7.24
C VAL A 539 6.54 -1.11 -6.91
N ASN A 540 7.69 -0.59 -7.31
CA ASN A 540 8.08 0.77 -6.96
C ASN A 540 7.20 1.82 -7.65
N ALA A 541 6.76 1.56 -8.90
CA ALA A 541 5.86 2.44 -9.63
C ALA A 541 4.46 2.57 -8.99
N LEU A 542 4.02 1.58 -8.22
CA LEU A 542 2.76 1.61 -7.49
C LEU A 542 2.93 2.04 -6.02
N LEU A 543 4.01 1.58 -5.36
CA LEU A 543 4.23 1.80 -3.94
C LEU A 543 4.64 3.24 -3.61
N PHE A 544 5.61 3.81 -4.36
CA PHE A 544 6.18 5.11 -3.98
C PHE A 544 5.23 6.30 -4.20
N PRO A 545 4.39 6.35 -5.23
CA PRO A 545 3.34 7.37 -5.32
C PRO A 545 2.35 7.31 -4.15
N TYR A 546 1.97 6.12 -3.70
CA TYR A 546 1.14 5.94 -2.51
C TYR A 546 1.84 6.47 -1.24
N LEU A 547 3.12 6.14 -1.04
CA LEU A 547 3.90 6.64 0.10
C LEU A 547 4.07 8.16 0.06
N ASN A 548 4.36 8.72 -1.11
CA ASN A 548 4.48 10.17 -1.31
C ASN A 548 3.17 10.92 -1.00
N ASN A 549 2.02 10.36 -1.39
CA ASN A 549 0.72 10.94 -1.06
C ASN A 549 0.45 10.93 0.45
N ALA A 550 0.88 9.90 1.17
CA ALA A 550 0.83 9.90 2.63
C ALA A 550 1.68 11.03 3.24
N VAL A 551 2.88 11.28 2.70
CA VAL A 551 3.73 12.40 3.13
C VAL A 551 3.07 13.75 2.86
N LYS A 552 2.45 13.94 1.69
CA LYS A 552 1.69 15.15 1.36
C LYS A 552 0.54 15.41 2.34
N MET A 553 -0.20 14.36 2.75
CA MET A 553 -1.26 14.51 3.76
C MET A 553 -0.75 15.07 5.10
N VAL A 554 0.44 14.63 5.54
CA VAL A 554 1.07 15.17 6.77
C VAL A 554 1.56 16.58 6.56
N GLU A 555 2.19 16.89 5.44
CA GLU A 555 2.68 18.21 5.08
C GLU A 555 1.55 19.25 5.03
N GLU A 556 0.39 18.83 4.53
CA GLU A 556 -0.84 19.64 4.48
C GLU A 556 -1.57 19.71 5.83
N HIS A 557 -1.04 19.11 6.89
CA HIS A 557 -1.66 19.02 8.21
C HIS A 557 -3.06 18.39 8.19
N TYR A 558 -3.33 17.52 7.24
CA TYR A 558 -4.64 16.88 7.09
C TYR A 558 -4.87 15.78 8.10
N ALA A 559 -3.87 14.96 8.36
CA ALA A 559 -3.88 13.90 9.38
C ALA A 559 -2.50 13.75 10.02
N THR A 560 -2.44 13.11 11.20
CA THR A 560 -1.17 12.80 11.86
C THR A 560 -0.50 11.57 11.26
N LEU A 561 0.82 11.44 11.48
CA LEU A 561 1.58 10.24 11.09
C LEU A 561 0.96 8.96 11.66
N ASP A 562 0.51 9.03 12.92
CA ASP A 562 -0.04 7.88 13.63
C ASP A 562 -1.40 7.49 13.10
N ASP A 563 -2.26 8.47 12.79
CA ASP A 563 -3.58 8.23 12.20
C ASP A 563 -3.48 7.62 10.80
N ILE A 564 -2.55 8.12 9.97
CA ILE A 564 -2.34 7.59 8.62
C ILE A 564 -1.79 6.16 8.67
N ASP A 565 -0.78 5.90 9.53
CA ASP A 565 -0.26 4.54 9.71
C ASP A 565 -1.34 3.59 10.26
N ALA A 566 -2.18 4.06 11.20
CA ALA A 566 -3.30 3.30 11.74
C ALA A 566 -4.36 3.02 10.66
N ALA A 567 -4.73 4.04 9.87
CA ALA A 567 -5.70 3.89 8.79
C ALA A 567 -5.32 2.77 7.82
N MET A 568 -4.09 2.76 7.36
CA MET A 568 -3.65 1.75 6.39
C MET A 568 -3.47 0.36 7.01
N LYS A 569 -3.02 0.27 8.27
CA LYS A 569 -2.89 -1.03 8.96
C LYS A 569 -4.26 -1.63 9.33
N LEU A 570 -5.15 -0.82 9.88
CA LEU A 570 -6.42 -1.29 10.44
C LEU A 570 -7.55 -1.30 9.40
N GLY A 571 -7.53 -0.38 8.43
CA GLY A 571 -8.50 -0.28 7.34
C GLY A 571 -8.09 -1.07 6.10
N GLY A 572 -6.82 -0.97 5.68
CA GLY A 572 -6.29 -1.68 4.52
C GLY A 572 -5.73 -3.07 4.82
N GLY A 573 -5.53 -3.42 6.10
CA GLY A 573 -4.88 -4.68 6.50
C GLY A 573 -3.39 -4.74 6.14
N TYR A 574 -2.73 -3.59 5.95
CA TYR A 574 -1.34 -3.53 5.55
C TYR A 574 -0.41 -3.94 6.70
N PRO A 575 0.70 -4.64 6.43
CA PRO A 575 1.61 -5.12 7.48
C PRO A 575 2.36 -3.99 8.18
N MET A 576 2.50 -2.85 7.52
CA MET A 576 3.12 -1.62 8.05
C MET A 576 2.37 -0.41 7.50
N GLY A 577 2.32 0.65 8.30
CA GLY A 577 1.87 1.95 7.83
C GLY A 577 2.90 2.62 6.90
N PRO A 578 2.50 3.62 6.12
CA PRO A 578 3.37 4.27 5.14
C PRO A 578 4.64 4.88 5.75
N PHE A 579 4.55 5.51 6.92
CA PHE A 579 5.70 6.13 7.58
C PHE A 579 6.62 5.12 8.25
N GLU A 580 6.04 4.04 8.82
CA GLU A 580 6.83 2.89 9.29
C GLU A 580 7.64 2.28 8.15
N LEU A 581 7.05 2.16 6.97
CA LEU A 581 7.70 1.59 5.78
C LEU A 581 8.77 2.52 5.22
N LEU A 582 8.50 3.82 5.08
CA LEU A 582 9.47 4.82 4.64
C LEU A 582 10.73 4.80 5.53
N ASP A 583 10.57 4.75 6.85
CA ASP A 583 11.70 4.70 7.79
C ASP A 583 12.47 3.37 7.75
N VAL A 584 11.83 2.26 7.33
CA VAL A 584 12.49 0.96 7.11
C VAL A 584 13.28 0.95 5.81
N VAL A 585 12.70 1.44 4.72
CA VAL A 585 13.34 1.51 3.40
C VAL A 585 14.52 2.49 3.44
N GLY A 586 14.33 3.62 4.08
CA GLY A 586 15.25 4.74 4.14
C GLY A 586 14.79 5.89 3.24
N LEU A 587 14.69 7.08 3.83
CA LEU A 587 14.12 8.25 3.17
C LEU A 587 14.93 8.72 1.96
N ASP A 588 16.25 8.55 1.98
CA ASP A 588 17.13 8.84 0.84
C ASP A 588 16.89 7.89 -0.34
N VAL A 589 16.64 6.61 -0.08
CA VAL A 589 16.31 5.62 -1.11
C VAL A 589 14.92 5.94 -1.69
N SER A 590 13.96 6.24 -0.82
CA SER A 590 12.59 6.61 -1.21
C SER A 590 12.59 7.85 -2.10
N LEU A 591 13.28 8.90 -1.68
CA LEU A 591 13.42 10.14 -2.45
C LEU A 591 14.09 9.92 -3.81
N ALA A 592 15.13 9.07 -3.86
CA ALA A 592 15.80 8.76 -5.11
C ALA A 592 14.86 8.08 -6.11
N ILE A 593 14.04 7.12 -5.65
CA ILE A 593 13.06 6.42 -6.48
C ILE A 593 11.98 7.40 -6.96
N GLU A 594 11.40 8.21 -6.07
CA GLU A 594 10.37 9.19 -6.42
C GLU A 594 10.88 10.21 -7.46
N ARG A 595 12.13 10.67 -7.33
CA ARG A 595 12.76 11.55 -8.33
C ARG A 595 12.88 10.89 -9.69
N VAL A 596 13.26 9.63 -9.75
CA VAL A 596 13.34 8.87 -11.01
C VAL A 596 11.95 8.72 -11.63
N LEU A 597 10.93 8.35 -10.85
CA LEU A 597 9.55 8.24 -11.31
C LEU A 597 9.03 9.58 -11.86
N HIS A 598 9.24 10.68 -11.12
CA HIS A 598 8.85 12.02 -11.57
C HIS A 598 9.59 12.45 -12.83
N GLN A 599 10.89 12.15 -12.93
CA GLN A 599 11.69 12.49 -14.10
C GLN A 599 11.27 11.71 -15.35
N GLU A 600 10.92 10.45 -15.20
CA GLU A 600 10.48 9.58 -16.29
C GLU A 600 9.09 9.97 -16.80
N PHE A 601 8.12 10.02 -15.89
CA PHE A 601 6.71 10.21 -16.27
C PHE A 601 6.29 11.66 -16.45
N ARG A 602 7.05 12.61 -15.91
CA ARG A 602 6.75 14.07 -15.96
C ARG A 602 5.36 14.40 -15.43
N ASP A 603 4.81 13.55 -14.56
CA ASP A 603 3.53 13.78 -13.90
C ASP A 603 3.72 14.58 -12.61
N PRO A 604 3.10 15.78 -12.46
CA PRO A 604 3.21 16.59 -11.25
C PRO A 604 2.75 15.84 -9.97
N GLY A 605 1.80 14.91 -10.07
CA GLY A 605 1.34 14.09 -8.96
C GLY A 605 2.44 13.21 -8.36
N LEU A 606 3.46 12.84 -9.18
CA LEU A 606 4.61 12.06 -8.77
C LEU A 606 5.78 12.90 -8.23
N ALA A 607 5.66 14.23 -8.19
CA ALA A 607 6.70 15.06 -7.62
C ALA A 607 6.91 14.72 -6.13
N PRO A 608 8.17 14.52 -5.68
CA PRO A 608 8.45 14.26 -4.27
C PRO A 608 7.90 15.35 -3.36
N ALA A 609 7.34 14.96 -2.23
CA ALA A 609 6.85 15.91 -1.23
C ALA A 609 8.03 16.71 -0.63
N PRO A 610 7.96 18.05 -0.55
CA PRO A 610 8.99 18.89 0.05
C PRO A 610 9.43 18.43 1.45
N LEU A 611 8.51 17.94 2.28
CA LEU A 611 8.83 17.42 3.61
C LEU A 611 9.82 16.24 3.53
N LEU A 612 9.66 15.32 2.57
CA LEU A 612 10.59 14.21 2.37
C LEU A 612 11.99 14.72 1.97
N GLU A 613 12.06 15.70 1.07
CA GLU A 613 13.32 16.32 0.66
C GLU A 613 14.03 17.01 1.83
N HIS A 614 13.28 17.73 2.68
CA HIS A 614 13.82 18.40 3.85
C HIS A 614 14.37 17.41 4.90
N LEU A 615 13.66 16.30 5.15
CA LEU A 615 14.13 15.26 6.07
C LEU A 615 15.45 14.62 5.58
N VAL A 616 15.52 14.32 4.29
CA VAL A 616 16.75 13.77 3.69
C VAL A 616 17.90 14.77 3.77
N ALA A 617 17.66 16.06 3.42
CA ALA A 617 18.65 17.11 3.54
C ALA A 617 19.14 17.32 4.98
N ALA A 618 18.29 17.09 5.97
CA ALA A 618 18.62 17.14 7.40
C ALA A 618 19.37 15.89 7.91
N GLY A 619 19.60 14.88 7.07
CA GLY A 619 20.21 13.61 7.46
C GLY A 619 19.31 12.67 8.28
N CYS A 620 18.01 12.96 8.31
CA CYS A 620 16.99 12.10 8.94
C CYS A 620 16.59 11.00 7.95
N LEU A 621 17.35 9.89 7.90
CA LEU A 621 17.21 8.87 6.86
C LEU A 621 16.44 7.62 7.32
N GLY A 622 15.70 7.70 8.41
CA GLY A 622 14.93 6.59 8.97
C GLY A 622 15.71 5.77 9.99
N ARG A 623 15.37 4.48 10.12
CA ARG A 623 15.95 3.56 11.13
C ARG A 623 17.47 3.49 11.08
N LYS A 624 18.08 3.62 9.91
CA LYS A 624 19.55 3.52 9.74
C LYS A 624 20.31 4.67 10.40
N THR A 625 19.70 5.84 10.57
CA THR A 625 20.29 7.00 11.25
C THR A 625 19.70 7.22 12.65
N GLY A 626 18.75 6.37 13.08
CA GLY A 626 18.04 6.52 14.36
C GLY A 626 16.94 7.58 14.33
N ARG A 627 16.74 8.27 13.21
CA ARG A 627 15.71 9.28 13.02
C ARG A 627 15.25 9.34 11.57
N GLY A 628 13.96 9.41 11.36
CA GLY A 628 13.28 9.64 10.09
C GLY A 628 12.02 10.45 10.34
N PHE A 629 10.86 9.98 9.91
CA PHE A 629 9.56 10.48 10.36
C PHE A 629 9.35 10.22 11.86
N ARG A 630 9.96 9.16 12.38
CA ARG A 630 9.94 8.79 13.81
C ARG A 630 11.36 8.79 14.39
N GLU A 631 11.44 8.88 15.71
CA GLU A 631 12.69 8.68 16.44
C GLU A 631 12.82 7.22 16.91
N TYR A 632 14.01 6.66 16.74
CA TYR A 632 14.32 5.29 17.10
C TYR A 632 15.43 5.28 18.16
N ALA A 633 15.26 4.48 19.19
CA ALA A 633 16.33 4.28 20.17
C ALA A 633 17.58 3.76 19.44
N ARG A 634 18.74 4.38 19.67
CA ARG A 634 20.03 3.87 19.18
C ARG A 634 20.25 2.49 19.80
N ARG A 635 20.28 1.46 18.96
CA ARG A 635 20.62 0.10 19.36
C ARG A 635 22.12 -0.04 19.56
#